data_9849b0f248ae1c36404de1ebaca908c9
#
_entry.id   9849b0f248ae1c36404de1ebaca908c9
#
_cell.length_a   1.000
_cell.length_b   1.000
_cell.length_c   1.000
_cell.angle_alpha   90.00
_cell.angle_beta   90.00
_cell.angle_gamma   90.00
#
_symmetry.space_group_name_H-M   'P 1'
#
loop_
_entity.id
_entity.type
_entity.pdbx_description
1 polymer ?
#
loop_
_entity_poly.entity_id
_entity_poly.type
_entity_poly.pdbx_seq_one_letter_code
_entity_poly.pdbx_strand_id
1 'polypeptide(L)'
;MRTVLAAVVLTLAASSAQAAWSPEPATYGIAEQHNVPVTMKDGTVLRADIYAPADADGTPAKGPFPVVMTQSPYGKDAGLGLAGQAGTGEFAYLVQRGYIDVVADVRGAGDSHGSWGLFDPVQAQDGAELVRWAAKLPHSSGKVGLYGSSYLGIDQLLTAARVGKHSPLKALFPVIAGNDLYRDTAYFGGVPGLEFDAIFLGLTGGLHVTNPLIETGRATSPDPADTAQVEAEHAGGLVSYHADALLNTELNGDQRSDEDYWHARNPRTVLKRIVANRIPAFLVGGWYDLFQRGEPLNFSGLQNAWAGRPVSAPMLPHQRLTSRYQLLMGPWYHITAGDGLDMGRLHLQWFDHWLKGIDTGITSVRTPLHLYELGDGQYREARRYPFPEATPTPYYLGAGNTLGVDGPKDAAGADPIVFTGATSPCDRQSDQWGAGGVALATSDQNPCASDDRTLQAGPGALTYTTAPFKSDTVIAGPIDATIYATSTRPDAFFEATVEDVDPGGSSSSLTAGGLLGSFRALDEGQTWRASDGNPLLPYHPYARASVKAVPEGEVTRFDIEVFPTFGKIAAGHSLRLTLATSDTPHLGFTPDQLQNLAGGVYQVQRNVGAASFVELPLAPPDAFEQTCSICVKAG
;
A
#
# COMPACT_ATOMS: atom_id res chain seq x y z
N MET A 1 -52.96 -55.75 -30.07
CA MET A 1 -51.61 -55.23 -29.84
C MET A 1 -51.53 -53.88 -30.49
N ARG A 2 -51.60 -52.80 -29.77
CA ARG A 2 -51.38 -51.42 -30.26
C ARG A 2 -50.08 -50.92 -29.66
N THR A 3 -49.08 -50.72 -30.49
CA THR A 3 -47.76 -50.17 -30.14
C THR A 3 -47.86 -48.65 -30.10
N VAL A 4 -47.63 -48.06 -28.94
CA VAL A 4 -47.53 -46.60 -28.76
C VAL A 4 -46.05 -46.22 -28.87
N LEU A 5 -45.68 -45.48 -29.95
CA LEU A 5 -44.38 -44.83 -30.07
C LEU A 5 -44.40 -43.55 -29.23
N ALA A 6 -43.56 -43.47 -28.21
CA ALA A 6 -43.28 -42.24 -27.47
C ALA A 6 -42.12 -41.50 -28.16
N ALA A 7 -42.40 -40.35 -28.73
CA ALA A 7 -41.37 -39.43 -29.23
C ALA A 7 -40.78 -38.62 -28.08
N VAL A 8 -39.49 -38.83 -27.81
CA VAL A 8 -38.71 -38.01 -26.87
C VAL A 8 -38.21 -36.78 -27.66
N VAL A 9 -38.76 -35.60 -27.37
CA VAL A 9 -38.26 -34.35 -27.87
C VAL A 9 -37.11 -33.91 -26.95
N LEU A 10 -35.85 -34.06 -27.40
CA LEU A 10 -34.68 -33.40 -26.76
C LEU A 10 -34.67 -31.92 -27.13
N THR A 11 -35.07 -31.08 -26.23
CA THR A 11 -34.78 -29.63 -26.32
C THR A 11 -33.31 -29.38 -25.97
N LEU A 12 -32.47 -29.21 -26.97
CA LEU A 12 -31.12 -28.64 -26.83
C LEU A 12 -31.28 -27.17 -26.39
N ALA A 13 -31.10 -26.90 -25.12
CA ALA A 13 -30.87 -25.53 -24.65
C ALA A 13 -29.47 -25.12 -25.16
N ALA A 14 -29.44 -24.37 -26.26
CA ALA A 14 -28.25 -23.65 -26.64
C ALA A 14 -27.95 -22.60 -25.57
N SER A 15 -27.00 -22.89 -24.68
CA SER A 15 -26.38 -21.84 -23.87
C SER A 15 -25.64 -20.93 -24.85
N SER A 16 -26.20 -19.76 -25.12
CA SER A 16 -25.46 -18.70 -25.78
C SER A 16 -24.27 -18.37 -24.89
N ALA A 17 -23.08 -18.75 -25.31
CA ALA A 17 -21.86 -18.25 -24.70
C ALA A 17 -21.93 -16.72 -24.85
N GLN A 18 -22.16 -16.03 -23.74
CA GLN A 18 -22.14 -14.58 -23.69
C GLN A 18 -20.75 -14.16 -24.13
N ALA A 19 -20.64 -13.32 -25.14
CA ALA A 19 -19.34 -12.82 -25.58
C ALA A 19 -18.62 -12.19 -24.39
N ALA A 20 -17.35 -12.54 -24.19
CA ALA A 20 -16.55 -11.93 -23.14
C ALA A 20 -16.53 -10.41 -23.33
N TRP A 21 -16.67 -9.65 -22.24
CA TRP A 21 -16.61 -8.19 -22.30
C TRP A 21 -15.30 -7.73 -22.94
N SER A 22 -15.40 -6.72 -23.79
CA SER A 22 -14.26 -6.00 -24.37
C SER A 22 -14.51 -4.50 -24.27
N PRO A 23 -13.45 -3.67 -24.17
CA PRO A 23 -13.59 -2.22 -24.19
C PRO A 23 -14.36 -1.74 -25.42
N GLU A 24 -15.30 -0.81 -25.21
CA GLU A 24 -15.91 -0.09 -26.33
C GLU A 24 -14.83 0.74 -27.06
N PRO A 25 -14.98 0.98 -28.39
CA PRO A 25 -14.09 1.86 -29.11
C PRO A 25 -14.08 3.28 -28.55
N ALA A 26 -12.96 3.98 -28.68
CA ALA A 26 -12.89 5.41 -28.44
C ALA A 26 -13.73 6.14 -29.50
N THR A 27 -14.86 6.76 -29.09
CA THR A 27 -15.82 7.38 -30.02
C THR A 27 -15.96 8.88 -29.84
N TYR A 28 -15.54 9.40 -28.68
CA TYR A 28 -15.66 10.82 -28.34
C TYR A 28 -14.32 11.55 -28.44
N GLY A 29 -14.38 12.85 -28.80
CA GLY A 29 -13.32 13.82 -28.50
C GLY A 29 -13.36 14.23 -27.02
N ILE A 30 -12.57 15.24 -26.68
CA ILE A 30 -12.49 15.77 -25.31
C ILE A 30 -12.78 17.28 -25.34
N ALA A 31 -13.76 17.71 -24.55
CA ALA A 31 -14.00 19.12 -24.23
C ALA A 31 -13.50 19.40 -22.82
N GLU A 32 -12.71 20.48 -22.67
CA GLU A 32 -12.00 20.81 -21.44
C GLU A 32 -12.54 22.08 -20.80
N GLN A 33 -12.62 22.08 -19.48
CA GLN A 33 -12.88 23.28 -18.68
C GLN A 33 -11.85 23.29 -17.53
N HIS A 34 -11.05 24.34 -17.48
CA HIS A 34 -9.97 24.45 -16.52
C HIS A 34 -10.33 25.40 -15.38
N ASN A 35 -9.77 25.10 -14.22
CA ASN A 35 -9.81 25.93 -13.02
C ASN A 35 -11.21 26.31 -12.53
N VAL A 36 -12.17 25.36 -12.63
CA VAL A 36 -13.56 25.56 -12.25
C VAL A 36 -13.68 25.69 -10.72
N PRO A 37 -14.26 26.80 -10.21
CA PRO A 37 -14.40 26.98 -8.76
C PRO A 37 -15.49 26.08 -8.17
N VAL A 38 -15.17 25.46 -7.04
CA VAL A 38 -16.08 24.60 -6.25
C VAL A 38 -16.11 25.08 -4.82
N THR A 39 -17.17 25.76 -4.40
CA THR A 39 -17.27 26.30 -3.05
C THR A 39 -17.72 25.20 -2.08
N MET A 40 -16.88 24.94 -1.07
CA MET A 40 -17.18 24.04 0.05
C MET A 40 -18.16 24.70 1.04
N LYS A 41 -18.75 23.91 1.93
CA LYS A 41 -19.73 24.42 2.91
C LYS A 41 -19.17 25.45 3.88
N ASP A 42 -17.89 25.40 4.17
CA ASP A 42 -17.21 26.36 5.02
C ASP A 42 -16.81 27.66 4.30
N GLY A 43 -17.09 27.74 3.00
CA GLY A 43 -16.80 28.87 2.16
C GLY A 43 -15.45 28.78 1.42
N THR A 44 -14.62 27.79 1.73
CA THR A 44 -13.35 27.57 1.01
C THR A 44 -13.64 27.22 -0.46
N VAL A 45 -12.89 27.78 -1.39
CA VAL A 45 -13.03 27.52 -2.82
C VAL A 45 -11.93 26.57 -3.26
N LEU A 46 -12.32 25.38 -3.70
CA LEU A 46 -11.44 24.45 -4.38
C LEU A 46 -11.50 24.67 -5.89
N ARG A 47 -10.49 24.17 -6.60
CA ARG A 47 -10.40 24.27 -8.06
C ARG A 47 -10.38 22.87 -8.67
N ALA A 48 -11.07 22.72 -9.81
CA ALA A 48 -11.12 21.47 -10.55
C ALA A 48 -11.03 21.71 -12.05
N ASP A 49 -10.43 20.77 -12.76
CA ASP A 49 -10.50 20.65 -14.21
C ASP A 49 -11.50 19.56 -14.59
N ILE A 50 -12.23 19.81 -15.66
CA ILE A 50 -13.29 18.91 -16.16
C ILE A 50 -12.98 18.54 -17.61
N TYR A 51 -12.90 17.26 -17.89
CA TYR A 51 -12.71 16.67 -19.21
C TYR A 51 -13.97 15.89 -19.58
N ALA A 52 -14.72 16.38 -20.52
CA ALA A 52 -16.01 15.80 -20.92
C ALA A 52 -15.96 15.19 -22.32
N PRO A 53 -16.73 14.10 -22.60
CA PRO A 53 -16.87 13.60 -23.96
C PRO A 53 -17.38 14.71 -24.89
N ALA A 54 -16.74 14.83 -26.06
CA ALA A 54 -17.09 15.83 -27.08
C ALA A 54 -17.51 15.16 -28.39
N ASP A 55 -18.46 15.80 -29.08
CA ASP A 55 -18.83 15.47 -30.45
C ASP A 55 -17.71 15.89 -31.43
N ALA A 56 -17.83 15.53 -32.71
CA ALA A 56 -16.81 15.81 -33.72
C ALA A 56 -16.53 17.30 -33.97
N ASP A 57 -17.41 18.19 -33.57
CA ASP A 57 -17.25 19.64 -33.62
C ASP A 57 -16.58 20.24 -32.37
N GLY A 58 -16.20 19.41 -31.40
CA GLY A 58 -15.55 19.81 -30.15
C GLY A 58 -16.53 20.29 -29.05
N THR A 59 -17.84 20.25 -29.30
CA THR A 59 -18.84 20.60 -28.28
C THR A 59 -19.10 19.42 -27.33
N PRO A 60 -19.42 19.67 -26.04
CA PRO A 60 -19.74 18.59 -25.13
C PRO A 60 -20.88 17.73 -25.63
N ALA A 61 -20.66 16.42 -25.72
CA ALA A 61 -21.63 15.45 -26.21
C ALA A 61 -22.85 15.33 -25.28
N LYS A 62 -23.98 14.93 -25.86
CA LYS A 62 -25.21 14.72 -25.08
C LYS A 62 -25.15 13.46 -24.25
N GLY A 63 -24.90 13.59 -22.94
CA GLY A 63 -24.90 12.47 -21.99
C GLY A 63 -26.28 11.76 -21.86
N PRO A 64 -26.53 11.06 -20.77
CA PRO A 64 -25.80 11.19 -19.50
C PRO A 64 -24.55 10.29 -19.40
N PHE A 65 -23.44 10.85 -18.94
CA PHE A 65 -22.19 10.13 -18.71
C PHE A 65 -21.91 9.96 -17.22
N PRO A 66 -21.39 8.82 -16.74
CA PRO A 66 -20.88 8.73 -15.38
C PRO A 66 -19.61 9.57 -15.23
N VAL A 67 -19.34 9.99 -13.98
CA VAL A 67 -18.16 10.78 -13.64
C VAL A 67 -17.14 9.88 -12.99
N VAL A 68 -15.87 9.99 -13.37
CA VAL A 68 -14.71 9.53 -12.60
C VAL A 68 -13.99 10.76 -12.06
N MET A 69 -13.41 10.65 -10.86
CA MET A 69 -12.81 11.81 -10.21
C MET A 69 -11.59 11.42 -9.40
N THR A 70 -10.58 12.28 -9.43
CA THR A 70 -9.41 12.20 -8.55
C THR A 70 -9.22 13.52 -7.80
N GLN A 71 -8.51 13.45 -6.64
CA GLN A 71 -8.22 14.60 -5.78
C GLN A 71 -6.71 14.65 -5.56
N SER A 72 -6.07 15.72 -6.04
CA SER A 72 -4.61 15.84 -6.11
C SER A 72 -4.07 16.83 -5.08
N PRO A 73 -3.06 16.44 -4.27
CA PRO A 73 -2.28 17.37 -3.48
C PRO A 73 -1.11 17.99 -4.28
N TYR A 74 -0.88 17.48 -5.49
CA TYR A 74 0.30 17.83 -6.31
C TYR A 74 0.00 18.94 -7.32
N GLY A 75 -1.22 19.46 -7.31
CA GLY A 75 -1.77 20.29 -8.36
C GLY A 75 -2.44 19.45 -9.46
N LYS A 76 -3.59 19.90 -9.97
CA LYS A 76 -4.34 19.16 -11.00
C LYS A 76 -3.56 19.05 -12.33
N ASP A 77 -2.74 20.04 -12.67
CA ASP A 77 -1.89 20.03 -13.85
C ASP A 77 -0.63 19.16 -13.70
N ALA A 78 0.05 19.25 -12.55
CA ALA A 78 1.21 18.43 -12.25
C ALA A 78 0.80 17.00 -11.89
N GLY A 79 -0.35 16.84 -11.26
CA GLY A 79 -0.89 15.53 -10.86
C GLY A 79 -1.16 14.60 -12.04
N LEU A 80 -1.51 15.14 -13.20
CA LEU A 80 -1.64 14.38 -14.43
C LEU A 80 -0.28 13.83 -14.93
N GLY A 81 0.84 14.51 -14.61
CA GLY A 81 2.18 14.13 -15.07
C GLY A 81 2.97 13.24 -14.14
N LEU A 82 2.83 13.39 -12.81
CA LEU A 82 3.72 12.76 -11.82
C LEU A 82 3.06 11.65 -10.99
N ALA A 83 1.82 11.81 -10.56
CA ALA A 83 1.17 10.86 -9.67
C ALA A 83 -0.23 10.44 -10.13
N GLY A 84 -0.91 11.25 -10.93
CA GLY A 84 -2.26 10.96 -11.40
C GLY A 84 -2.34 9.86 -12.46
N GLN A 85 -1.25 9.62 -13.19
CA GLN A 85 -1.19 8.62 -14.25
C GLN A 85 -0.42 7.36 -13.89
N ALA A 86 0.41 7.39 -12.85
CA ALA A 86 1.10 6.20 -12.39
C ALA A 86 0.06 5.13 -11.99
N GLY A 87 0.01 4.03 -12.74
CA GLY A 87 -0.93 2.94 -12.53
C GLY A 87 -2.39 3.20 -12.90
N THR A 88 -2.77 4.39 -13.40
CA THR A 88 -4.18 4.72 -13.68
C THR A 88 -4.55 4.72 -15.17
N GLY A 89 -3.56 4.72 -16.06
CA GLY A 89 -3.79 4.91 -17.49
C GLY A 89 -4.10 6.38 -17.85
N GLU A 90 -4.18 6.67 -19.14
CA GLU A 90 -4.51 8.02 -19.59
C GLU A 90 -5.98 8.37 -19.29
N PHE A 91 -6.24 9.53 -18.67
CA PHE A 91 -7.61 10.05 -18.47
C PHE A 91 -8.41 10.08 -19.79
N ALA A 92 -7.75 10.40 -20.91
CA ALA A 92 -8.33 10.37 -22.24
C ALA A 92 -8.96 9.02 -22.60
N TYR A 93 -8.40 7.91 -22.10
CA TYR A 93 -8.93 6.57 -22.37
C TYR A 93 -10.36 6.41 -21.86
N LEU A 94 -10.69 6.92 -20.69
CA LEU A 94 -12.03 6.86 -20.10
C LEU A 94 -12.97 7.90 -20.75
N VAL A 95 -12.51 9.14 -20.95
CA VAL A 95 -13.32 10.21 -21.54
C VAL A 95 -13.77 9.87 -22.95
N GLN A 96 -12.87 9.36 -23.79
CA GLN A 96 -13.20 8.93 -25.14
C GLN A 96 -14.18 7.75 -25.20
N ARG A 97 -14.44 7.08 -24.06
CA ARG A 97 -15.39 5.97 -23.90
C ARG A 97 -16.61 6.34 -23.06
N GLY A 98 -16.91 7.64 -22.99
CA GLY A 98 -18.14 8.16 -22.41
C GLY A 98 -18.12 8.27 -20.90
N TYR A 99 -17.04 8.82 -20.34
CA TYR A 99 -16.94 9.27 -18.95
C TYR A 99 -16.60 10.75 -18.91
N ILE A 100 -17.14 11.46 -17.93
CA ILE A 100 -16.61 12.77 -17.55
C ILE A 100 -15.51 12.51 -16.55
N ASP A 101 -14.32 13.07 -16.76
CA ASP A 101 -13.24 13.03 -15.80
C ASP A 101 -13.09 14.37 -15.09
N VAL A 102 -12.85 14.32 -13.78
CA VAL A 102 -12.67 15.48 -12.92
C VAL A 102 -11.38 15.31 -12.13
N VAL A 103 -10.49 16.27 -12.27
CA VAL A 103 -9.27 16.36 -11.45
C VAL A 103 -9.39 17.60 -10.56
N ALA A 104 -9.49 17.40 -9.25
CA ALA A 104 -9.63 18.48 -8.28
C ALA A 104 -8.37 18.63 -7.43
N ASP A 105 -7.94 19.87 -7.21
CA ASP A 105 -6.94 20.14 -6.19
C ASP A 105 -7.56 20.01 -4.79
N VAL A 106 -6.86 19.32 -3.89
CA VAL A 106 -7.26 19.31 -2.49
C VAL A 106 -7.03 20.68 -1.86
N ARG A 107 -7.68 20.94 -0.75
CA ARG A 107 -7.51 22.16 0.05
C ARG A 107 -6.04 22.45 0.31
N GLY A 108 -5.58 23.67 0.00
CA GLY A 108 -4.20 24.12 0.20
C GLY A 108 -3.18 23.55 -0.77
N ALA A 109 -3.64 23.07 -1.94
CA ALA A 109 -2.78 22.59 -3.02
C ALA A 109 -3.26 23.12 -4.36
N GLY A 110 -2.38 23.13 -5.36
CA GLY A 110 -2.67 23.63 -6.70
C GLY A 110 -3.12 25.08 -6.68
N ASP A 111 -4.32 25.34 -7.21
CA ASP A 111 -4.98 26.66 -7.20
C ASP A 111 -6.17 26.70 -6.19
N SER A 112 -6.29 25.69 -5.32
CA SER A 112 -7.32 25.60 -4.28
C SER A 112 -6.93 26.42 -3.05
N HIS A 113 -7.91 27.17 -2.51
CA HIS A 113 -7.75 27.94 -1.27
C HIS A 113 -7.58 27.06 -0.04
N GLY A 114 -7.20 27.69 1.07
CA GLY A 114 -7.10 27.11 2.41
C GLY A 114 -5.72 26.54 2.75
N SER A 115 -5.68 25.70 3.76
CA SER A 115 -4.43 25.09 4.25
C SER A 115 -4.46 23.58 4.09
N TRP A 116 -3.36 23.03 3.61
CA TRP A 116 -3.18 21.59 3.48
C TRP A 116 -2.92 20.94 4.85
N GLY A 117 -3.53 19.79 5.10
CA GLY A 117 -3.49 19.11 6.39
C GLY A 117 -3.24 17.60 6.33
N LEU A 118 -2.66 17.06 5.27
CA LEU A 118 -2.31 15.64 5.06
C LEU A 118 -3.43 14.69 5.53
N PHE A 119 -4.37 14.37 4.67
CA PHE A 119 -5.47 13.43 4.98
C PHE A 119 -6.32 13.79 6.20
N ASP A 120 -6.38 15.04 6.59
CA ASP A 120 -7.17 15.43 7.74
C ASP A 120 -8.68 15.21 7.53
N PRO A 121 -9.49 15.21 8.61
CA PRO A 121 -10.93 15.01 8.47
C PRO A 121 -11.64 16.05 7.61
N VAL A 122 -11.06 17.24 7.40
CA VAL A 122 -11.63 18.29 6.54
C VAL A 122 -11.49 17.91 5.09
N GLN A 123 -10.33 17.42 4.65
CA GLN A 123 -10.14 16.94 3.27
C GLN A 123 -11.09 15.79 2.94
N ALA A 124 -11.28 14.83 3.86
CA ALA A 124 -12.24 13.75 3.66
C ALA A 124 -13.69 14.28 3.50
N GLN A 125 -14.03 15.38 4.19
CA GLN A 125 -15.32 16.05 4.04
C GLN A 125 -15.41 16.79 2.69
N ASP A 126 -14.37 17.49 2.28
CA ASP A 126 -14.27 18.16 0.98
C ASP A 126 -14.46 17.16 -0.16
N GLY A 127 -13.80 16.00 -0.09
CA GLY A 127 -13.97 14.92 -1.05
C GLY A 127 -15.43 14.46 -1.17
N ALA A 128 -16.12 14.31 -0.03
CA ALA A 128 -17.56 13.98 -0.06
C ALA A 128 -18.43 15.11 -0.63
N GLU A 129 -18.00 16.37 -0.56
CA GLU A 129 -18.67 17.51 -1.19
C GLU A 129 -18.40 17.57 -2.68
N LEU A 130 -17.16 17.36 -3.10
CA LEU A 130 -16.76 17.22 -4.50
C LEU A 130 -17.54 16.10 -5.20
N VAL A 131 -17.72 14.94 -4.58
CA VAL A 131 -18.56 13.84 -5.12
C VAL A 131 -19.99 14.30 -5.37
N ARG A 132 -20.58 15.08 -4.46
CA ARG A 132 -21.94 15.60 -4.64
C ARG A 132 -22.05 16.68 -5.72
N TRP A 133 -21.01 17.49 -5.88
CA TRP A 133 -20.90 18.50 -6.92
C TRP A 133 -20.70 17.85 -8.29
N ALA A 134 -19.75 16.92 -8.42
CA ALA A 134 -19.46 16.20 -9.66
C ALA A 134 -20.67 15.44 -10.21
N ALA A 135 -21.48 14.85 -9.33
CA ALA A 135 -22.73 14.18 -9.72
C ALA A 135 -23.78 15.12 -10.35
N LYS A 136 -23.63 16.44 -10.18
CA LYS A 136 -24.56 17.46 -10.71
C LYS A 136 -24.02 18.21 -11.93
N LEU A 137 -22.84 17.83 -12.41
CA LEU A 137 -22.27 18.44 -13.62
C LEU A 137 -23.22 18.30 -14.80
N PRO A 138 -23.21 19.26 -15.74
CA PRO A 138 -23.93 19.12 -17.01
C PRO A 138 -23.59 17.78 -17.68
N HIS A 139 -24.57 17.12 -18.24
CA HIS A 139 -24.44 15.81 -18.90
C HIS A 139 -24.02 14.64 -17.98
N SER A 140 -23.93 14.84 -16.66
CA SER A 140 -23.64 13.75 -15.70
C SER A 140 -24.84 12.81 -15.54
N SER A 141 -24.57 11.51 -15.41
CA SER A 141 -25.57 10.49 -15.04
C SER A 141 -25.93 10.50 -13.55
N GLY A 142 -25.25 11.32 -12.75
CA GLY A 142 -25.39 11.35 -11.31
C GLY A 142 -24.65 10.23 -10.57
N LYS A 143 -23.82 9.42 -11.27
CA LYS A 143 -22.99 8.37 -10.66
C LYS A 143 -21.52 8.77 -10.73
N VAL A 144 -20.80 8.58 -9.63
CA VAL A 144 -19.39 8.96 -9.49
C VAL A 144 -18.56 7.74 -9.10
N GLY A 145 -17.38 7.58 -9.70
CA GLY A 145 -16.32 6.69 -9.27
C GLY A 145 -15.11 7.51 -8.83
N LEU A 146 -14.30 7.00 -7.90
CA LEU A 146 -13.02 7.61 -7.55
C LEU A 146 -11.89 6.71 -8.01
N TYR A 147 -10.78 7.31 -8.48
CA TYR A 147 -9.59 6.62 -8.92
C TYR A 147 -8.34 7.46 -8.59
N GLY A 148 -7.17 6.84 -8.66
CA GLY A 148 -5.88 7.50 -8.46
C GLY A 148 -4.95 6.70 -7.58
N SER A 149 -3.67 7.07 -7.62
CA SER A 149 -2.58 6.37 -6.94
C SER A 149 -2.04 7.15 -5.73
N SER A 150 -1.41 6.44 -4.79
CA SER A 150 -0.73 7.06 -3.64
C SER A 150 -1.70 7.91 -2.80
N TYR A 151 -1.40 9.18 -2.60
CA TYR A 151 -2.28 10.13 -1.94
C TYR A 151 -3.71 10.08 -2.51
N LEU A 152 -3.83 10.08 -3.83
CA LEU A 152 -5.10 10.02 -4.55
C LEU A 152 -5.82 8.67 -4.36
N GLY A 153 -5.10 7.63 -3.95
CA GLY A 153 -5.64 6.32 -3.56
C GLY A 153 -6.15 6.32 -2.12
N ILE A 154 -5.37 6.90 -1.20
CA ILE A 154 -5.69 6.96 0.23
C ILE A 154 -6.93 7.84 0.47
N ASP A 155 -7.00 9.01 -0.14
CA ASP A 155 -8.11 9.94 0.07
C ASP A 155 -9.46 9.41 -0.44
N GLN A 156 -9.48 8.50 -1.43
CA GLN A 156 -10.69 7.79 -1.85
C GLN A 156 -11.31 7.01 -0.69
N LEU A 157 -10.49 6.30 0.10
CA LEU A 157 -10.94 5.51 1.23
C LEU A 157 -11.53 6.42 2.32
N LEU A 158 -10.86 7.52 2.61
CA LEU A 158 -11.31 8.51 3.59
C LEU A 158 -12.60 9.22 3.14
N THR A 159 -12.67 9.64 1.88
CA THR A 159 -13.86 10.23 1.24
C THR A 159 -15.04 9.27 1.26
N ALA A 160 -14.83 8.00 0.88
CA ALA A 160 -15.90 6.99 0.84
C ALA A 160 -16.54 6.72 2.20
N ALA A 161 -15.81 6.94 3.28
CA ALA A 161 -16.36 6.84 4.63
C ALA A 161 -17.28 8.01 4.99
N ARG A 162 -17.15 9.18 4.34
CA ARG A 162 -17.90 10.41 4.62
C ARG A 162 -19.17 10.57 3.78
N VAL A 163 -19.28 9.90 2.64
CA VAL A 163 -20.35 10.14 1.66
C VAL A 163 -21.74 9.65 2.08
N GLY A 164 -21.86 8.62 2.90
CA GLY A 164 -23.11 8.00 3.33
C GLY A 164 -23.72 7.03 2.30
N LYS A 165 -24.71 6.24 2.76
CA LYS A 165 -25.25 5.05 2.04
C LYS A 165 -25.97 5.37 0.71
N HIS A 166 -26.52 6.57 0.56
CA HIS A 166 -27.29 6.97 -0.64
C HIS A 166 -26.50 7.95 -1.52
N SER A 167 -25.18 7.96 -1.37
CA SER A 167 -24.29 8.81 -2.14
C SER A 167 -24.32 8.53 -3.66
N PRO A 168 -24.04 9.54 -4.49
CA PRO A 168 -23.65 9.37 -5.88
C PRO A 168 -22.43 8.46 -6.08
N LEU A 169 -21.51 8.37 -5.11
CA LEU A 169 -20.32 7.51 -5.18
C LEU A 169 -20.73 6.03 -5.27
N LYS A 170 -20.23 5.34 -6.30
CA LYS A 170 -20.59 3.96 -6.63
C LYS A 170 -19.43 2.99 -6.65
N ALA A 171 -18.20 3.45 -6.84
CA ALA A 171 -17.01 2.60 -6.92
C ALA A 171 -15.74 3.37 -6.58
N LEU A 172 -14.73 2.65 -6.06
CA LEU A 172 -13.38 3.12 -5.81
C LEU A 172 -12.40 2.25 -6.61
N PHE A 173 -11.30 2.88 -7.03
CA PHE A 173 -10.17 2.20 -7.63
C PHE A 173 -8.86 2.80 -7.06
N PRO A 174 -8.54 2.54 -5.77
CA PRO A 174 -7.30 3.03 -5.18
C PRO A 174 -6.11 2.18 -5.63
N VAL A 175 -5.06 2.84 -6.09
CA VAL A 175 -3.79 2.23 -6.48
C VAL A 175 -2.74 2.64 -5.45
N ILE A 176 -1.94 1.68 -4.95
CA ILE A 176 -0.89 1.90 -3.94
C ILE A 176 -1.36 2.81 -2.80
N ALA A 177 -2.33 2.32 -2.02
CA ALA A 177 -2.97 3.08 -0.94
C ALA A 177 -2.68 2.48 0.44
N GLY A 178 -2.10 3.25 1.35
CA GLY A 178 -1.81 2.83 2.73
C GLY A 178 -3.06 2.40 3.50
N ASN A 179 -2.85 1.58 4.52
CA ASN A 179 -3.85 1.19 5.51
C ASN A 179 -3.69 1.94 6.82
N ASP A 180 -2.45 2.06 7.28
CA ASP A 180 -2.03 2.69 8.52
C ASP A 180 -0.80 3.52 8.25
N LEU A 181 -0.97 4.82 8.04
CA LEU A 181 0.10 5.73 7.61
C LEU A 181 1.26 5.80 8.60
N TYR A 182 0.99 5.58 9.89
CA TYR A 182 2.04 5.50 10.89
C TYR A 182 2.97 4.31 10.62
N ARG A 183 2.40 3.10 10.39
CA ARG A 183 3.16 1.85 10.25
C ARG A 183 3.61 1.56 8.84
N ASP A 184 2.88 2.09 7.86
CA ASP A 184 3.16 1.78 6.45
C ASP A 184 4.28 2.68 5.91
N THR A 185 4.44 3.92 6.42
CA THR A 185 5.45 4.85 5.90
C THR A 185 6.15 5.73 6.93
N ALA A 186 5.40 6.44 7.79
CA ALA A 186 5.98 7.50 8.62
C ALA A 186 6.90 6.98 9.73
N TYR A 187 6.63 5.77 10.23
CA TYR A 187 7.45 5.13 11.27
C TYR A 187 7.59 3.64 11.03
N PHE A 188 8.78 3.20 10.80
CA PHE A 188 9.11 1.79 10.64
C PHE A 188 9.61 1.22 11.97
N GLY A 189 8.80 0.38 12.59
CA GLY A 189 9.14 -0.17 13.90
C GLY A 189 9.29 0.87 15.02
N GLY A 190 8.71 2.06 14.89
CA GLY A 190 8.80 3.16 15.85
C GLY A 190 9.99 4.10 15.64
N VAL A 191 10.70 3.96 14.51
CA VAL A 191 11.76 4.89 14.05
C VAL A 191 11.23 5.68 12.85
N PRO A 192 11.45 7.01 12.77
CA PRO A 192 10.98 7.81 11.64
C PRO A 192 11.48 7.32 10.29
N GLY A 193 10.59 7.26 9.29
CA GLY A 193 10.89 6.95 7.89
C GLY A 193 11.45 8.16 7.14
N LEU A 194 12.65 8.60 7.52
CA LEU A 194 13.21 9.90 7.11
C LEU A 194 13.32 10.06 5.59
N GLU A 195 13.71 9.03 4.87
CA GLU A 195 13.93 9.12 3.41
C GLU A 195 12.64 9.49 2.69
N PHE A 196 11.57 8.75 2.93
CA PHE A 196 10.28 9.02 2.30
C PHE A 196 9.65 10.33 2.79
N ASP A 197 9.65 10.56 4.11
CA ASP A 197 9.03 11.75 4.69
C ASP A 197 9.71 13.04 4.19
N ALA A 198 11.04 13.06 4.08
CA ALA A 198 11.78 14.19 3.55
C ALA A 198 11.48 14.44 2.07
N ILE A 199 11.43 13.37 1.25
CA ILE A 199 11.09 13.46 -0.18
C ILE A 199 9.66 13.97 -0.34
N PHE A 200 8.70 13.37 0.37
CA PHE A 200 7.29 13.68 0.24
C PHE A 200 6.95 15.10 0.72
N LEU A 201 7.43 15.50 1.90
CA LEU A 201 7.19 16.84 2.43
C LEU A 201 7.92 17.91 1.60
N GLY A 202 9.14 17.60 1.13
CA GLY A 202 9.88 18.50 0.23
C GLY A 202 9.17 18.71 -1.10
N LEU A 203 8.69 17.62 -1.72
CA LEU A 203 7.96 17.66 -2.99
C LEU A 203 6.64 18.43 -2.85
N THR A 204 5.80 18.06 -1.88
CA THR A 204 4.49 18.70 -1.70
C THR A 204 4.64 20.17 -1.30
N GLY A 205 5.58 20.49 -0.39
CA GLY A 205 5.87 21.89 -0.01
C GLY A 205 6.32 22.74 -1.19
N GLY A 206 7.21 22.20 -2.04
CA GLY A 206 7.66 22.87 -3.27
C GLY A 206 6.50 23.11 -4.26
N LEU A 207 5.69 22.09 -4.50
CA LEU A 207 4.56 22.18 -5.43
C LEU A 207 3.47 23.14 -4.92
N HIS A 208 3.16 23.15 -3.63
CA HIS A 208 2.14 24.05 -3.07
C HIS A 208 2.52 25.53 -3.25
N VAL A 209 3.80 25.88 -3.23
CA VAL A 209 4.26 27.26 -3.45
C VAL A 209 4.33 27.61 -4.94
N THR A 210 4.63 26.65 -5.83
CA THR A 210 4.87 26.93 -7.25
C THR A 210 3.64 26.75 -8.14
N ASN A 211 2.73 25.83 -7.79
CA ASN A 211 1.59 25.50 -8.64
C ASN A 211 0.61 26.64 -8.89
N PRO A 212 0.25 27.53 -7.92
CA PRO A 212 -0.66 28.63 -8.18
C PRO A 212 -0.24 29.50 -9.36
N LEU A 213 1.07 29.74 -9.53
CA LEU A 213 1.62 30.48 -10.66
C LEU A 213 1.47 29.77 -12.00
N ILE A 214 1.58 28.44 -12.00
CA ILE A 214 1.48 27.60 -13.20
C ILE A 214 0.01 27.47 -13.64
N GLU A 215 -0.86 27.15 -12.71
CA GLU A 215 -2.26 26.82 -12.98
C GLU A 215 -3.10 28.05 -13.37
N THR A 216 -2.83 29.22 -12.77
CA THR A 216 -3.47 30.46 -13.16
C THR A 216 -3.23 30.82 -14.64
N GLY A 217 -2.05 30.43 -15.19
CA GLY A 217 -1.75 30.65 -16.60
C GLY A 217 -2.66 29.86 -17.57
N ARG A 218 -3.34 28.83 -17.08
CA ARG A 218 -4.29 28.00 -17.86
C ARG A 218 -5.76 28.38 -17.66
N ALA A 219 -6.07 29.15 -16.64
CA ALA A 219 -7.44 29.59 -16.39
C ALA A 219 -8.01 30.39 -17.55
N THR A 220 -9.27 30.13 -17.91
CA THR A 220 -9.98 30.88 -18.96
C THR A 220 -10.11 32.37 -18.65
N SER A 221 -10.09 32.72 -17.36
CA SER A 221 -10.13 34.09 -16.84
C SER A 221 -9.26 34.17 -15.59
N PRO A 222 -7.93 34.32 -15.74
CA PRO A 222 -7.03 34.44 -14.60
C PRO A 222 -7.35 35.67 -13.75
N ASP A 223 -7.43 35.49 -12.44
CA ASP A 223 -7.55 36.55 -11.45
C ASP A 223 -6.25 36.67 -10.64
N PRO A 224 -5.38 37.66 -10.95
CA PRO A 224 -4.11 37.81 -10.23
C PRO A 224 -4.27 38.11 -8.73
N ALA A 225 -5.41 38.67 -8.30
CA ALA A 225 -5.65 38.94 -6.89
C ALA A 225 -5.99 37.63 -6.13
N ASP A 226 -6.78 36.78 -6.76
CA ASP A 226 -7.09 35.43 -6.26
C ASP A 226 -5.83 34.57 -6.14
N THR A 227 -5.01 34.55 -7.21
CA THR A 227 -3.73 33.84 -7.22
C THR A 227 -2.81 34.32 -6.09
N ALA A 228 -2.64 35.63 -5.90
CA ALA A 228 -1.81 36.15 -4.83
C ALA A 228 -2.32 35.79 -3.43
N GLN A 229 -3.63 35.65 -3.27
CA GLN A 229 -4.22 35.18 -2.03
C GLN A 229 -3.90 33.70 -1.80
N VAL A 230 -4.07 32.85 -2.81
CA VAL A 230 -3.74 31.40 -2.75
C VAL A 230 -2.26 31.19 -2.43
N GLU A 231 -1.36 31.92 -3.08
CA GLU A 231 0.09 31.87 -2.79
C GLU A 231 0.41 32.24 -1.34
N ALA A 232 -0.24 33.28 -0.80
CA ALA A 232 -0.03 33.69 0.59
C ALA A 232 -0.54 32.63 1.59
N GLU A 233 -1.69 32.00 1.29
CA GLU A 233 -2.25 30.92 2.09
C GLU A 233 -1.34 29.70 2.08
N HIS A 234 -0.82 29.30 0.91
CA HIS A 234 0.07 28.14 0.76
C HIS A 234 1.45 28.39 1.37
N ALA A 235 2.01 29.59 1.23
CA ALA A 235 3.25 29.96 1.93
C ALA A 235 3.10 29.90 3.45
N GLY A 236 1.93 30.32 3.97
CA GLY A 236 1.57 30.13 5.38
C GLY A 236 1.52 28.66 5.77
N GLY A 237 0.94 27.81 4.91
CA GLY A 237 0.85 26.36 5.08
C GLY A 237 2.21 25.65 5.09
N LEU A 238 3.18 26.16 4.32
CA LEU A 238 4.54 25.61 4.33
C LEU A 238 5.18 25.70 5.72
N VAL A 239 4.97 26.80 6.43
CA VAL A 239 5.51 27.00 7.79
C VAL A 239 4.67 26.28 8.83
N SER A 240 3.35 26.43 8.78
CA SER A 240 2.45 25.91 9.80
C SER A 240 2.17 24.41 9.72
N TYR A 241 2.48 23.76 8.61
CA TYR A 241 2.30 22.34 8.44
C TYR A 241 3.58 21.60 8.06
N HIS A 242 4.20 21.85 6.89
CA HIS A 242 5.33 21.04 6.41
C HIS A 242 6.55 21.11 7.35
N ALA A 243 6.93 22.31 7.76
CA ALA A 243 8.03 22.47 8.71
C ALA A 243 7.67 21.92 10.10
N ASP A 244 6.43 22.14 10.55
CA ASP A 244 5.96 21.62 11.84
C ASP A 244 5.90 20.10 11.83
N ALA A 245 5.39 19.46 10.74
CA ALA A 245 5.34 18.01 10.60
C ALA A 245 6.74 17.39 10.65
N LEU A 246 7.71 17.94 9.90
CA LEU A 246 9.09 17.48 9.93
C LEU A 246 9.71 17.60 11.32
N LEU A 247 9.54 18.75 11.99
CA LEU A 247 10.06 18.96 13.33
C LEU A 247 9.40 18.03 14.36
N ASN A 248 8.10 17.80 14.26
CA ASN A 248 7.37 16.90 15.17
C ASN A 248 7.74 15.43 14.96
N THR A 249 8.09 15.03 13.76
CA THR A 249 8.59 13.69 13.44
C THR A 249 10.00 13.51 14.04
N GLU A 250 10.92 14.46 13.78
CA GLU A 250 12.33 14.32 14.14
C GLU A 250 12.69 14.74 15.57
N LEU A 251 11.89 15.60 16.20
CA LEU A 251 12.20 16.22 17.49
C LEU A 251 11.24 15.88 18.62
N ASN A 252 10.69 14.68 18.67
CA ASN A 252 9.82 14.21 19.76
C ASN A 252 8.45 14.90 19.91
N GLY A 253 7.88 15.43 18.84
CA GLY A 253 6.54 16.01 18.87
C GLY A 253 5.42 14.97 19.04
N ASP A 254 4.19 15.46 19.01
CA ASP A 254 2.99 14.65 19.23
C ASP A 254 2.75 13.57 18.16
N GLN A 255 3.30 13.75 16.96
CA GLN A 255 3.16 12.82 15.84
C GLN A 255 4.04 11.57 15.95
N ARG A 256 5.01 11.55 16.86
CA ARG A 256 5.90 10.41 17.12
C ARG A 256 5.17 9.13 17.58
N SER A 257 3.98 9.25 18.12
CA SER A 257 3.19 8.14 18.64
C SER A 257 1.93 7.92 17.82
N ASP A 258 1.52 6.64 17.62
CA ASP A 258 0.28 6.28 16.95
C ASP A 258 -0.93 6.57 17.85
N GLU A 259 -1.32 7.83 17.88
CA GLU A 259 -2.41 8.35 18.68
C GLU A 259 -3.41 9.13 17.79
N ASP A 260 -4.16 10.09 18.36
CA ASP A 260 -5.28 10.77 17.70
C ASP A 260 -4.93 11.40 16.34
N TYR A 261 -3.70 11.93 16.19
CA TYR A 261 -3.26 12.52 14.93
C TYR A 261 -3.33 11.51 13.77
N TRP A 262 -2.73 10.34 13.98
CA TRP A 262 -2.69 9.26 12.98
C TRP A 262 -4.03 8.55 12.84
N HIS A 263 -4.71 8.27 13.97
CA HIS A 263 -6.01 7.61 13.96
C HIS A 263 -7.05 8.38 13.13
N ALA A 264 -7.00 9.71 13.13
CA ALA A 264 -7.90 10.54 12.34
C ALA A 264 -7.63 10.45 10.82
N ARG A 265 -6.43 10.00 10.41
CA ARG A 265 -5.92 9.98 9.04
C ARG A 265 -5.83 8.57 8.43
N ASN A 266 -5.87 7.54 9.27
CA ASN A 266 -5.63 6.16 8.85
C ASN A 266 -6.85 5.52 8.19
N PRO A 267 -6.73 4.99 6.95
CA PRO A 267 -7.79 4.25 6.26
C PRO A 267 -8.35 3.09 7.07
N ARG A 268 -7.52 2.35 7.82
CA ARG A 268 -7.97 1.22 8.65
C ARG A 268 -9.13 1.57 9.60
N THR A 269 -9.17 2.81 10.08
CA THR A 269 -10.21 3.26 11.03
C THR A 269 -11.58 3.45 10.37
N VAL A 270 -11.62 3.56 9.04
CA VAL A 270 -12.84 3.89 8.28
C VAL A 270 -13.38 2.76 7.41
N LEU A 271 -12.66 1.64 7.24
CA LEU A 271 -13.07 0.53 6.36
C LEU A 271 -14.48 0.02 6.64
N LYS A 272 -14.88 -0.10 7.90
CA LYS A 272 -16.23 -0.49 8.29
C LYS A 272 -17.31 0.47 7.75
N ARG A 273 -17.00 1.77 7.66
CA ARG A 273 -17.93 2.78 7.13
C ARG A 273 -18.05 2.68 5.61
N ILE A 274 -16.97 2.38 4.89
CA ILE A 274 -16.98 2.13 3.44
C ILE A 274 -17.96 1.00 3.12
N VAL A 275 -17.85 -0.10 3.86
CA VAL A 275 -18.75 -1.25 3.71
C VAL A 275 -20.20 -0.90 4.06
N ALA A 276 -20.43 -0.15 5.15
CA ALA A 276 -21.77 0.32 5.55
C ALA A 276 -22.40 1.26 4.49
N ASN A 277 -21.58 2.07 3.81
CA ASN A 277 -21.96 2.92 2.70
C ASN A 277 -22.17 2.13 1.39
N ARG A 278 -21.83 0.84 1.36
CA ARG A 278 -21.95 -0.08 0.22
C ARG A 278 -21.10 0.30 -0.98
N ILE A 279 -19.95 0.90 -0.77
CA ILE A 279 -19.03 1.31 -1.83
C ILE A 279 -18.07 0.15 -2.11
N PRO A 280 -18.06 -0.42 -3.32
CA PRO A 280 -17.07 -1.42 -3.73
C PRO A 280 -15.72 -0.77 -3.99
N ALA A 281 -14.64 -1.55 -3.82
CA ALA A 281 -13.27 -1.11 -4.08
C ALA A 281 -12.46 -2.20 -4.80
N PHE A 282 -11.76 -1.79 -5.85
CA PHE A 282 -10.72 -2.58 -6.49
C PHE A 282 -9.38 -1.97 -6.08
N LEU A 283 -8.63 -2.67 -5.24
CA LEU A 283 -7.35 -2.24 -4.69
C LEU A 283 -6.22 -2.71 -5.60
N VAL A 284 -5.19 -1.90 -5.77
CA VAL A 284 -3.96 -2.29 -6.48
C VAL A 284 -2.76 -1.94 -5.61
N GLY A 285 -1.85 -2.87 -5.40
CA GLY A 285 -0.65 -2.68 -4.58
C GLY A 285 0.61 -3.28 -5.22
N GLY A 286 1.77 -2.98 -4.65
CA GLY A 286 3.08 -3.46 -5.09
C GLY A 286 3.83 -4.21 -3.98
N TRP A 287 4.52 -5.31 -4.34
CA TRP A 287 5.36 -6.05 -3.38
C TRP A 287 6.65 -5.33 -3.02
N TYR A 288 7.00 -4.26 -3.75
CA TYR A 288 8.13 -3.39 -3.47
C TYR A 288 7.70 -1.94 -3.25
N ASP A 289 6.39 -1.74 -3.01
CA ASP A 289 5.83 -0.44 -2.68
C ASP A 289 5.94 -0.14 -1.18
N LEU A 290 6.04 1.13 -0.83
CA LEU A 290 6.07 1.53 0.58
C LEU A 290 4.78 1.18 1.34
N PHE A 291 3.65 1.00 0.64
CA PHE A 291 2.39 0.54 1.23
C PHE A 291 2.17 -0.98 1.12
N GLN A 292 3.20 -1.75 0.78
CA GLN A 292 3.21 -3.22 0.68
C GLN A 292 2.47 -3.91 1.83
N ARG A 293 2.66 -3.42 3.05
CA ARG A 293 2.00 -3.89 4.26
C ARG A 293 0.50 -3.58 4.27
N GLY A 294 0.13 -2.37 3.84
CA GLY A 294 -1.21 -1.81 3.98
C GLY A 294 -2.25 -2.42 3.06
N GLU A 295 -1.89 -2.74 1.83
CA GLU A 295 -2.83 -3.19 0.82
C GLU A 295 -3.53 -4.54 1.15
N PRO A 296 -2.83 -5.61 1.56
CA PRO A 296 -3.48 -6.83 2.01
C PRO A 296 -4.36 -6.62 3.25
N LEU A 297 -4.03 -5.65 4.12
CA LEU A 297 -4.81 -5.31 5.30
C LEU A 297 -6.07 -4.49 4.94
N ASN A 298 -6.00 -3.61 3.94
CA ASN A 298 -7.19 -2.95 3.38
C ASN A 298 -8.17 -3.98 2.82
N PHE A 299 -7.67 -4.91 2.01
CA PHE A 299 -8.50 -5.99 1.46
C PHE A 299 -9.14 -6.84 2.55
N SER A 300 -8.34 -7.41 3.45
CA SER A 300 -8.85 -8.27 4.52
C SER A 300 -9.83 -7.53 5.44
N GLY A 301 -9.54 -6.28 5.77
CA GLY A 301 -10.41 -5.42 6.58
C GLY A 301 -11.77 -5.15 5.94
N LEU A 302 -11.81 -4.86 4.63
CA LEU A 302 -13.06 -4.68 3.88
C LEU A 302 -13.86 -5.99 3.79
N GLN A 303 -13.21 -7.13 3.51
CA GLN A 303 -13.85 -8.44 3.50
C GLN A 303 -14.39 -8.83 4.88
N ASN A 304 -13.63 -8.58 5.93
CA ASN A 304 -14.05 -8.80 7.32
C ASN A 304 -15.25 -7.94 7.69
N ALA A 305 -15.21 -6.64 7.42
CA ALA A 305 -16.33 -5.74 7.68
C ALA A 305 -17.60 -6.18 6.96
N TRP A 306 -17.48 -6.64 5.69
CA TRP A 306 -18.61 -7.18 4.94
C TRP A 306 -19.15 -8.46 5.54
N ALA A 307 -18.28 -9.32 6.06
CA ALA A 307 -18.67 -10.56 6.76
C ALA A 307 -19.17 -10.32 8.20
N GLY A 308 -19.19 -9.07 8.68
CA GLY A 308 -19.58 -8.70 10.04
C GLY A 308 -18.53 -9.00 11.11
N ARG A 309 -17.25 -9.08 10.73
CA ARG A 309 -16.10 -9.34 11.60
C ARG A 309 -15.31 -8.08 11.93
N PRO A 310 -14.46 -8.08 12.96
CA PRO A 310 -13.51 -6.99 13.22
C PRO A 310 -12.58 -6.78 12.02
N VAL A 311 -12.34 -5.53 11.63
CA VAL A 311 -11.49 -5.18 10.47
C VAL A 311 -10.03 -5.61 10.64
N SER A 312 -9.51 -5.57 11.88
CA SER A 312 -8.13 -5.95 12.22
C SER A 312 -7.90 -7.44 12.41
N ALA A 313 -8.95 -8.28 12.34
CA ALA A 313 -8.80 -9.73 12.53
C ALA A 313 -8.25 -10.41 11.25
N PRO A 314 -7.52 -11.54 11.37
CA PRO A 314 -7.22 -12.37 10.20
C PRO A 314 -8.51 -12.91 9.59
N MET A 315 -8.55 -13.08 8.26
CA MET A 315 -9.69 -13.74 7.62
C MET A 315 -9.72 -15.23 7.99
N LEU A 316 -10.92 -15.78 8.18
CA LEU A 316 -11.06 -17.21 8.49
C LEU A 316 -11.03 -18.06 7.21
N PRO A 317 -10.50 -19.31 7.26
CA PRO A 317 -10.42 -20.20 6.10
C PRO A 317 -11.75 -20.44 5.36
N HIS A 318 -12.88 -20.37 6.07
CA HIS A 318 -14.22 -20.60 5.50
C HIS A 318 -15.11 -19.36 5.54
N GLN A 319 -14.53 -18.16 5.72
CA GLN A 319 -15.27 -16.91 5.72
C GLN A 319 -15.98 -16.68 4.40
N ARG A 320 -17.19 -16.11 4.45
CA ARG A 320 -17.89 -15.62 3.25
C ARG A 320 -17.10 -14.49 2.61
N LEU A 321 -17.03 -14.51 1.28
CA LEU A 321 -16.33 -13.53 0.45
C LEU A 321 -17.30 -12.77 -0.43
N THR A 322 -16.88 -11.61 -0.89
CA THR A 322 -17.57 -10.82 -1.90
C THR A 322 -16.58 -10.30 -2.94
N SER A 323 -16.95 -10.33 -4.20
CA SER A 323 -16.20 -9.71 -5.31
C SER A 323 -16.33 -8.19 -5.38
N ARG A 324 -17.02 -7.57 -4.42
CA ARG A 324 -17.06 -6.10 -4.28
C ARG A 324 -15.74 -5.52 -3.80
N TYR A 325 -14.89 -6.32 -3.16
CA TYR A 325 -13.58 -5.93 -2.65
C TYR A 325 -12.56 -6.91 -3.22
N GLN A 326 -11.71 -6.40 -4.10
CA GLN A 326 -10.67 -7.17 -4.77
C GLN A 326 -9.33 -6.49 -4.56
N LEU A 327 -8.24 -7.25 -4.66
CA LEU A 327 -6.88 -6.76 -4.58
C LEU A 327 -6.02 -7.39 -5.67
N LEU A 328 -5.29 -6.55 -6.39
CA LEU A 328 -4.24 -6.92 -7.32
C LEU A 328 -2.89 -6.47 -6.74
N MET A 329 -1.95 -7.39 -6.54
CA MET A 329 -0.58 -7.08 -6.12
C MET A 329 0.39 -7.41 -7.26
N GLY A 330 1.22 -6.44 -7.64
CA GLY A 330 2.24 -6.59 -8.67
C GLY A 330 3.67 -6.50 -8.14
N PRO A 331 4.69 -6.67 -9.02
CA PRO A 331 6.11 -6.54 -8.64
C PRO A 331 6.58 -5.09 -8.67
N TRP A 332 5.75 -4.17 -8.22
CA TRP A 332 5.93 -2.73 -8.42
C TRP A 332 6.53 -2.03 -7.22
N TYR A 333 7.39 -1.05 -7.51
CA TYR A 333 7.69 0.09 -6.65
C TYR A 333 6.58 1.14 -6.77
N HIS A 334 6.67 2.19 -5.95
CA HIS A 334 5.63 3.22 -5.87
C HIS A 334 5.34 3.89 -7.23
N ILE A 335 6.37 4.33 -7.93
CA ILE A 335 6.21 5.06 -9.21
C ILE A 335 6.02 4.14 -10.43
N THR A 336 6.15 2.83 -10.28
CA THR A 336 5.96 1.85 -11.36
C THR A 336 4.66 1.05 -11.22
N ALA A 337 3.77 1.47 -10.32
CA ALA A 337 2.53 0.75 -10.05
C ALA A 337 1.67 0.57 -11.30
N GLY A 338 1.36 -0.68 -11.63
CA GLY A 338 0.57 -1.04 -12.81
C GLY A 338 1.37 -1.34 -14.08
N ASP A 339 2.69 -1.09 -14.08
CA ASP A 339 3.54 -1.37 -15.25
C ASP A 339 3.39 -2.83 -15.75
N GLY A 340 3.34 -2.99 -17.06
CA GLY A 340 3.17 -4.28 -17.73
C GLY A 340 1.72 -4.79 -17.81
N LEU A 341 0.74 -4.11 -17.19
CA LEU A 341 -0.68 -4.41 -17.30
C LEU A 341 -1.46 -3.30 -18.03
N ASP A 342 -2.53 -3.69 -18.71
CA ASP A 342 -3.49 -2.75 -19.31
C ASP A 342 -4.41 -2.18 -18.22
N MET A 343 -3.87 -1.22 -17.46
CA MET A 343 -4.58 -0.57 -16.36
C MET A 343 -5.78 0.24 -16.84
N GLY A 344 -5.69 0.87 -18.00
CA GLY A 344 -6.81 1.61 -18.59
C GLY A 344 -8.01 0.69 -18.86
N ARG A 345 -7.77 -0.49 -19.42
CA ARG A 345 -8.78 -1.52 -19.60
C ARG A 345 -9.37 -1.99 -18.27
N LEU A 346 -8.54 -2.20 -17.26
CA LEU A 346 -8.99 -2.68 -15.94
C LEU A 346 -9.87 -1.62 -15.24
N HIS A 347 -9.49 -0.35 -15.30
CA HIS A 347 -10.33 0.78 -14.83
C HIS A 347 -11.68 0.80 -15.54
N LEU A 348 -11.66 0.73 -16.88
CA LEU A 348 -12.88 0.73 -17.68
C LEU A 348 -13.78 -0.46 -17.33
N GLN A 349 -13.21 -1.67 -17.19
CA GLN A 349 -13.94 -2.89 -16.82
C GLN A 349 -14.63 -2.75 -15.46
N TRP A 350 -13.95 -2.17 -14.47
CA TRP A 350 -14.49 -1.91 -13.13
C TRP A 350 -15.59 -0.86 -13.17
N PHE A 351 -15.36 0.29 -13.79
CA PHE A 351 -16.31 1.38 -13.83
C PHE A 351 -17.51 1.12 -14.76
N ASP A 352 -17.35 0.43 -15.87
CA ASP A 352 -18.48 0.01 -16.71
C ASP A 352 -19.45 -0.87 -15.90
N HIS A 353 -18.94 -1.76 -15.05
CA HIS A 353 -19.78 -2.58 -14.19
C HIS A 353 -20.56 -1.74 -13.17
N TRP A 354 -19.86 -0.91 -12.40
CA TRP A 354 -20.47 -0.22 -11.25
C TRP A 354 -21.20 1.07 -11.62
N LEU A 355 -20.75 1.80 -12.63
CA LEU A 355 -21.31 3.08 -13.01
C LEU A 355 -22.29 2.97 -14.19
N LYS A 356 -21.98 2.17 -15.22
CA LYS A 356 -22.88 1.98 -16.36
C LYS A 356 -23.83 0.80 -16.17
N GLY A 357 -23.51 -0.17 -15.29
CA GLY A 357 -24.32 -1.36 -15.04
C GLY A 357 -24.14 -2.43 -16.12
N ILE A 358 -23.02 -2.41 -16.84
CA ILE A 358 -22.64 -3.40 -17.82
C ILE A 358 -22.12 -4.65 -17.11
N ASP A 359 -22.51 -5.84 -17.52
CA ASP A 359 -21.90 -7.07 -17.02
C ASP A 359 -20.55 -7.26 -17.70
N THR A 360 -19.48 -6.88 -17.01
CA THR A 360 -18.09 -6.98 -17.49
C THR A 360 -17.39 -8.26 -17.03
N GLY A 361 -18.06 -9.11 -16.25
CA GLY A 361 -17.45 -10.29 -15.64
C GLY A 361 -16.54 -10.01 -14.45
N ILE A 362 -16.18 -8.74 -14.16
CA ILE A 362 -15.22 -8.36 -13.10
C ILE A 362 -15.67 -8.81 -11.70
N THR A 363 -16.97 -8.97 -11.47
CA THR A 363 -17.52 -9.44 -10.20
C THR A 363 -17.85 -10.94 -10.19
N SER A 364 -17.61 -11.65 -11.28
CA SER A 364 -17.84 -13.09 -11.39
C SER A 364 -16.64 -13.91 -10.88
N VAL A 365 -15.57 -13.26 -10.44
CA VAL A 365 -14.37 -13.90 -9.90
C VAL A 365 -14.66 -14.62 -8.59
N ARG A 366 -14.08 -15.82 -8.43
CA ARG A 366 -14.17 -16.61 -7.19
C ARG A 366 -13.04 -16.32 -6.22
N THR A 367 -11.96 -15.78 -6.74
CA THR A 367 -10.69 -15.50 -6.10
C THR A 367 -10.43 -14.01 -6.18
N PRO A 368 -10.82 -13.22 -5.16
CA PRO A 368 -10.71 -11.75 -5.20
C PRO A 368 -9.29 -11.22 -4.93
N LEU A 369 -8.29 -12.10 -4.80
CA LEU A 369 -6.88 -11.76 -4.66
C LEU A 369 -6.12 -12.22 -5.90
N HIS A 370 -5.44 -11.28 -6.57
CA HIS A 370 -4.66 -11.47 -7.78
C HIS A 370 -3.21 -11.07 -7.46
N LEU A 371 -2.31 -12.05 -7.37
CA LEU A 371 -1.00 -11.89 -6.74
C LEU A 371 0.11 -12.24 -7.73
N TYR A 372 1.02 -11.30 -7.97
CA TYR A 372 2.24 -11.61 -8.72
C TYR A 372 3.20 -12.39 -7.81
N GLU A 373 3.61 -13.58 -8.24
CA GLU A 373 4.59 -14.40 -7.56
C GLU A 373 6.00 -13.93 -7.94
N LEU A 374 6.67 -13.30 -6.98
CA LEU A 374 8.06 -12.89 -7.14
C LEU A 374 8.95 -14.11 -7.35
N GLY A 375 9.95 -14.02 -8.22
CA GLY A 375 10.83 -15.13 -8.58
C GLY A 375 10.25 -16.12 -9.60
N ASP A 376 8.92 -16.15 -9.83
CA ASP A 376 8.27 -16.96 -10.88
C ASP A 376 7.78 -16.14 -12.07
N GLY A 377 7.49 -14.86 -11.85
CA GLY A 377 7.03 -13.97 -12.91
C GLY A 377 5.59 -14.20 -13.38
N GLN A 378 4.78 -14.88 -12.58
CA GLN A 378 3.42 -15.26 -12.92
C GLN A 378 2.42 -14.70 -11.92
N TYR A 379 1.19 -14.40 -12.38
CA TYR A 379 0.09 -14.08 -11.50
C TYR A 379 -0.59 -15.35 -10.99
N ARG A 380 -0.92 -15.35 -9.69
CA ARG A 380 -1.65 -16.39 -8.98
C ARG A 380 -2.94 -15.81 -8.41
N GLU A 381 -3.90 -16.66 -8.13
CA GLU A 381 -5.13 -16.25 -7.49
C GLU A 381 -5.30 -16.91 -6.12
N ALA A 382 -5.76 -16.11 -5.16
CA ALA A 382 -6.06 -16.55 -3.81
C ALA A 382 -7.41 -15.99 -3.34
N ARG A 383 -7.88 -16.47 -2.19
CA ARG A 383 -9.23 -16.14 -1.69
C ARG A 383 -9.21 -15.28 -0.43
N ARG A 384 -8.19 -15.43 0.41
CA ARG A 384 -8.17 -14.88 1.78
C ARG A 384 -6.77 -14.44 2.18
N TYR A 385 -6.72 -13.52 3.10
CA TYR A 385 -5.46 -13.08 3.71
C TYR A 385 -5.61 -13.08 5.25
N PRO A 386 -4.69 -13.72 6.02
CA PRO A 386 -3.54 -14.48 5.53
C PRO A 386 -3.99 -15.68 4.69
N PHE A 387 -3.08 -16.24 3.89
CA PHE A 387 -3.38 -17.32 2.96
C PHE A 387 -3.53 -18.65 3.71
N PRO A 388 -4.73 -19.29 3.66
CA PRO A 388 -4.91 -20.61 4.29
C PRO A 388 -4.07 -21.74 3.65
N GLU A 389 -3.56 -21.48 2.46
CA GLU A 389 -2.69 -22.36 1.67
C GLU A 389 -1.27 -22.43 2.25
N ALA A 390 -0.86 -21.39 2.99
CA ALA A 390 0.45 -21.31 3.62
C ALA A 390 0.43 -21.87 5.04
N THR A 391 1.48 -22.59 5.40
CA THR A 391 1.68 -23.13 6.75
C THR A 391 2.77 -22.32 7.45
N PRO A 392 2.44 -21.57 8.51
CA PRO A 392 3.45 -20.93 9.36
C PRO A 392 4.43 -21.98 9.88
N THR A 393 5.73 -21.70 9.71
CA THR A 393 6.82 -22.63 10.02
C THR A 393 7.97 -21.85 10.65
N PRO A 394 8.31 -22.12 11.93
CA PRO A 394 9.44 -21.46 12.59
C PRO A 394 10.78 -21.99 12.08
N TYR A 395 11.67 -21.08 11.71
CA TYR A 395 13.07 -21.33 11.41
C TYR A 395 13.95 -20.71 12.48
N TYR A 396 14.63 -21.53 13.23
CA TYR A 396 15.44 -21.14 14.40
C TYR A 396 16.86 -20.74 14.00
N LEU A 397 17.39 -19.72 14.67
CA LEU A 397 18.79 -19.32 14.58
C LEU A 397 19.67 -20.38 15.23
N GLY A 398 20.67 -20.85 14.50
CA GLY A 398 21.57 -21.92 14.92
C GLY A 398 23.06 -21.52 14.96
N ALA A 399 23.89 -22.34 15.58
CA ALA A 399 25.32 -22.16 15.62
C ALA A 399 25.94 -22.17 14.22
N GLY A 400 26.97 -21.35 14.00
CA GLY A 400 27.65 -21.24 12.70
C GLY A 400 26.80 -20.56 11.63
N ASN A 401 25.94 -19.62 12.05
CA ASN A 401 25.10 -18.81 11.16
C ASN A 401 24.10 -19.65 10.35
N THR A 402 23.61 -20.74 10.92
CA THR A 402 22.60 -21.59 10.28
C THR A 402 21.20 -21.15 10.64
N LEU A 403 20.27 -21.39 9.73
CA LEU A 403 18.82 -21.20 9.92
C LEU A 403 18.12 -22.54 9.63
N GLY A 404 17.26 -23.02 10.52
CA GLY A 404 16.62 -24.31 10.32
C GLY A 404 15.41 -24.58 11.20
N VAL A 405 14.63 -25.61 10.84
CA VAL A 405 13.39 -25.96 11.54
C VAL A 405 13.62 -26.65 12.89
N ASP A 406 14.82 -27.17 13.12
CA ASP A 406 15.18 -27.78 14.41
C ASP A 406 15.55 -26.69 15.41
N GLY A 407 14.85 -26.63 16.53
CA GLY A 407 15.17 -25.72 17.62
C GLY A 407 16.61 -25.91 18.16
N PRO A 408 17.18 -24.87 18.78
CA PRO A 408 18.55 -24.93 19.31
C PRO A 408 18.70 -26.00 20.40
N LYS A 409 19.87 -26.62 20.45
CA LYS A 409 20.22 -27.65 21.45
C LYS A 409 21.21 -27.14 22.50
N ASP A 410 21.81 -26.00 22.22
CA ASP A 410 22.81 -25.38 23.11
C ASP A 410 22.13 -24.71 24.32
N ALA A 411 22.76 -24.84 25.48
CA ALA A 411 22.25 -24.22 26.71
C ALA A 411 22.58 -22.72 26.83
N ALA A 412 23.56 -22.20 26.08
CA ALA A 412 24.09 -20.85 26.23
C ALA A 412 24.59 -20.21 24.91
N GLY A 413 24.00 -20.55 23.76
CA GLY A 413 24.40 -19.97 22.47
C GLY A 413 23.89 -18.52 22.33
N ALA A 414 24.80 -17.60 21.98
CA ALA A 414 24.45 -16.21 21.60
C ALA A 414 25.50 -15.65 20.62
N ASP A 415 25.06 -14.68 19.80
CA ASP A 415 25.92 -14.01 18.82
C ASP A 415 25.89 -12.48 19.05
N PRO A 416 27.08 -11.82 19.09
CA PRO A 416 27.14 -10.39 19.33
C PRO A 416 26.83 -9.59 18.06
N ILE A 417 26.11 -8.49 18.21
CA ILE A 417 25.88 -7.47 17.20
C ILE A 417 25.98 -6.08 17.83
N VAL A 418 26.51 -5.12 17.10
CA VAL A 418 26.78 -3.77 17.60
C VAL A 418 25.87 -2.78 16.91
N PHE A 419 25.31 -1.83 17.66
CA PHE A 419 24.59 -0.71 17.07
C PHE A 419 25.56 0.17 16.28
N THR A 420 25.38 0.27 14.97
CA THR A 420 26.23 1.08 14.08
C THR A 420 25.61 2.42 13.72
N GLY A 421 24.29 2.53 13.72
CA GLY A 421 23.56 3.76 13.40
C GLY A 421 23.63 4.21 11.94
N ALA A 422 24.31 3.43 11.08
CA ALA A 422 24.45 3.71 9.65
C ALA A 422 24.62 2.41 8.86
N THR A 423 24.05 2.38 7.65
CA THR A 423 24.23 1.33 6.65
C THR A 423 24.64 1.94 5.32
N SER A 424 24.81 1.11 4.28
CA SER A 424 25.00 1.61 2.92
C SER A 424 23.70 2.22 2.39
N PRO A 425 23.73 3.28 1.59
CA PRO A 425 22.55 3.83 0.93
C PRO A 425 22.07 2.97 -0.25
N CYS A 426 22.69 1.83 -0.50
CA CYS A 426 22.45 1.01 -1.68
C CYS A 426 21.94 -0.38 -1.30
N ASP A 427 20.66 -0.49 -1.05
CA ASP A 427 19.92 -1.74 -0.90
C ASP A 427 18.52 -1.63 -1.53
N ARG A 428 17.75 -2.72 -1.53
CA ARG A 428 16.40 -2.72 -2.10
C ARG A 428 15.42 -1.93 -1.24
N GLN A 429 15.60 -1.92 0.08
CA GLN A 429 14.74 -1.16 0.96
C GLN A 429 14.90 0.34 0.72
N SER A 430 16.12 0.84 0.55
CA SER A 430 16.36 2.24 0.18
C SER A 430 15.67 2.61 -1.14
N ASP A 431 15.68 1.73 -2.14
CA ASP A 431 14.94 1.97 -3.39
C ASP A 431 13.43 1.94 -3.17
N GLN A 432 12.92 1.04 -2.36
CA GLN A 432 11.51 0.97 -1.97
C GLN A 432 11.06 2.27 -1.28
N TRP A 433 11.83 2.76 -0.31
CA TRP A 433 11.51 3.96 0.47
C TRP A 433 11.84 5.26 -0.26
N GLY A 434 12.71 5.22 -1.25
CA GLY A 434 12.89 6.26 -2.26
C GLY A 434 11.83 6.27 -3.35
N ALA A 435 10.71 5.58 -3.15
CA ALA A 435 9.58 5.47 -4.07
C ALA A 435 9.91 4.79 -5.42
N GLY A 436 11.00 4.03 -5.51
CA GLY A 436 11.48 3.40 -6.75
C GLY A 436 12.30 4.36 -7.65
N GLY A 437 12.79 5.47 -7.10
CA GLY A 437 13.52 6.47 -7.87
C GLY A 437 14.80 5.95 -8.51
N VAL A 438 15.53 5.05 -7.83
CA VAL A 438 16.74 4.42 -8.36
C VAL A 438 16.38 3.45 -9.49
N ALA A 439 15.34 2.62 -9.32
CA ALA A 439 14.86 1.71 -10.37
C ALA A 439 14.51 2.49 -11.64
N LEU A 440 13.76 3.59 -11.51
CA LEU A 440 13.42 4.46 -12.66
C LEU A 440 14.67 5.07 -13.32
N ALA A 441 15.58 5.63 -12.53
CA ALA A 441 16.78 6.28 -13.03
C ALA A 441 17.75 5.32 -13.74
N THR A 442 17.76 4.05 -13.33
CA THR A 442 18.62 3.01 -13.88
C THR A 442 17.93 2.09 -14.89
N SER A 443 16.69 2.37 -15.29
CA SER A 443 15.88 1.55 -16.20
C SER A 443 15.80 0.08 -15.72
N ASP A 444 15.41 -0.11 -14.47
CA ASP A 444 15.29 -1.39 -13.75
C ASP A 444 16.63 -2.14 -13.52
N GLN A 445 17.74 -1.51 -13.82
CA GLN A 445 19.07 -2.06 -13.48
C GLN A 445 19.57 -1.47 -12.16
N ASN A 446 18.74 -1.54 -11.13
CA ASN A 446 19.10 -1.07 -9.79
C ASN A 446 20.24 -1.90 -9.21
N PRO A 447 21.46 -1.35 -9.06
CA PRO A 447 22.57 -2.09 -8.47
C PRO A 447 22.32 -2.43 -6.99
N CYS A 448 21.41 -1.71 -6.35
CA CYS A 448 21.05 -1.90 -4.95
C CYS A 448 20.10 -3.09 -4.75
N ALA A 449 19.41 -3.55 -5.77
CA ALA A 449 18.46 -4.67 -5.67
C ALA A 449 19.07 -6.04 -6.00
N SER A 450 20.32 -6.10 -6.44
CA SER A 450 20.90 -7.32 -7.01
C SER A 450 21.68 -8.19 -6.02
N ASP A 451 22.30 -7.62 -5.00
CA ASP A 451 23.16 -8.36 -4.07
C ASP A 451 23.48 -7.58 -2.79
N ASP A 452 22.90 -7.98 -1.68
CA ASP A 452 23.05 -7.34 -0.36
C ASP A 452 24.28 -7.77 0.44
N ARG A 453 25.14 -8.64 -0.09
CA ARG A 453 26.27 -9.21 0.68
C ARG A 453 27.19 -8.17 1.29
N THR A 454 27.34 -7.02 0.65
CA THR A 454 28.16 -5.93 1.20
C THR A 454 27.53 -5.30 2.45
N LEU A 455 26.21 -5.29 2.55
CA LEU A 455 25.44 -4.77 3.67
C LEU A 455 25.36 -5.75 4.85
N GLN A 456 25.55 -7.04 4.55
CA GLN A 456 25.53 -8.13 5.52
C GLN A 456 26.88 -8.31 6.24
N ALA A 457 27.87 -7.51 5.88
CA ALA A 457 29.20 -7.56 6.47
C ALA A 457 29.37 -6.53 7.60
N GLY A 458 30.21 -6.89 8.59
CA GLY A 458 30.56 -5.97 9.66
C GLY A 458 29.85 -6.22 10.99
N PRO A 459 30.15 -5.43 12.02
CA PRO A 459 29.66 -5.68 13.38
C PRO A 459 28.21 -5.33 13.62
N GLY A 460 27.58 -4.60 12.69
CA GLY A 460 26.16 -4.18 12.75
C GLY A 460 25.20 -5.13 12.06
N ALA A 461 25.67 -6.28 11.56
CA ALA A 461 24.83 -7.27 10.91
C ALA A 461 25.14 -8.70 11.37
N LEU A 462 24.10 -9.54 11.44
CA LEU A 462 24.19 -10.99 11.63
C LEU A 462 23.36 -11.67 10.55
N THR A 463 23.90 -12.73 9.94
CA THR A 463 23.18 -13.50 8.93
C THR A 463 22.99 -14.94 9.37
N TYR A 464 21.82 -15.51 9.08
CA TYR A 464 21.53 -16.93 9.32
C TYR A 464 20.90 -17.51 8.06
N THR A 465 21.48 -18.59 7.52
CA THR A 465 21.13 -19.11 6.20
C THR A 465 20.71 -20.58 6.29
N THR A 466 19.64 -20.95 5.59
CA THR A 466 19.18 -22.34 5.50
C THR A 466 20.13 -23.19 4.64
N ALA A 467 20.04 -24.50 4.77
CA ALA A 467 20.48 -25.38 3.69
C ALA A 467 19.65 -25.10 2.43
N PRO A 468 20.20 -25.37 1.21
CA PRO A 468 19.44 -25.17 -0.02
C PRO A 468 18.12 -25.95 -0.03
N PHE A 469 17.04 -25.30 -0.49
CA PHE A 469 15.73 -25.94 -0.64
C PHE A 469 15.79 -27.06 -1.67
N LYS A 470 15.15 -28.18 -1.37
CA LYS A 470 15.12 -29.35 -2.28
C LYS A 470 14.07 -29.21 -3.39
N SER A 471 13.08 -28.36 -3.19
CA SER A 471 11.98 -28.07 -4.11
C SER A 471 11.63 -26.60 -4.03
N ASP A 472 11.04 -26.07 -5.08
CA ASP A 472 10.46 -24.72 -5.07
C ASP A 472 9.49 -24.59 -3.91
N THR A 473 9.57 -23.45 -3.22
CA THR A 473 8.76 -23.15 -2.03
C THR A 473 8.35 -21.69 -2.10
N VAL A 474 7.09 -21.39 -1.79
CA VAL A 474 6.56 -20.02 -1.81
C VAL A 474 6.47 -19.51 -0.36
N ILE A 475 7.02 -18.33 -0.10
CA ILE A 475 6.72 -17.56 1.10
C ILE A 475 5.48 -16.75 0.79
N ALA A 476 4.39 -16.93 1.54
CA ALA A 476 3.11 -16.34 1.23
C ALA A 476 2.43 -15.76 2.48
N GLY A 477 2.55 -14.46 2.70
CA GLY A 477 1.82 -13.74 3.75
C GLY A 477 2.67 -12.98 4.75
N PRO A 478 2.11 -12.67 5.92
CA PRO A 478 2.79 -11.94 6.98
C PRO A 478 3.88 -12.80 7.64
N ILE A 479 4.95 -12.15 8.08
CA ILE A 479 6.14 -12.78 8.66
C ILE A 479 6.42 -12.14 10.01
N ASP A 480 6.81 -12.93 11.01
CA ASP A 480 7.33 -12.46 12.28
C ASP A 480 8.78 -12.94 12.48
N ALA A 481 9.63 -12.05 12.99
CA ALA A 481 10.94 -12.42 13.50
C ALA A 481 10.97 -12.23 15.02
N THR A 482 10.83 -13.32 15.77
CA THR A 482 10.96 -13.32 17.24
C THR A 482 12.44 -13.41 17.62
N ILE A 483 13.00 -12.31 18.11
CA ILE A 483 14.38 -12.20 18.52
C ILE A 483 14.48 -12.07 20.04
N TYR A 484 15.25 -12.90 20.67
CA TYR A 484 15.65 -12.77 22.07
C TYR A 484 17.05 -12.18 22.13
N ALA A 485 17.24 -11.08 22.85
CA ALA A 485 18.55 -10.45 22.98
C ALA A 485 18.74 -9.78 24.33
N THR A 486 20.00 -9.65 24.76
CA THR A 486 20.37 -8.69 25.79
C THR A 486 20.91 -7.42 25.16
N SER A 487 20.74 -6.28 25.82
CA SER A 487 21.33 -4.99 25.41
C SER A 487 22.18 -4.41 26.54
N THR A 488 23.27 -3.74 26.18
CA THR A 488 24.07 -2.93 27.11
C THR A 488 23.56 -1.49 27.23
N ARG A 489 22.42 -1.20 26.59
CA ARG A 489 21.81 0.14 26.57
C ARG A 489 20.32 0.03 26.90
N PRO A 490 19.68 1.13 27.34
CA PRO A 490 18.27 1.13 27.71
C PRO A 490 17.29 0.98 26.53
N ASP A 491 17.82 0.86 25.29
CA ASP A 491 17.06 0.50 24.11
C ASP A 491 17.89 -0.41 23.17
N ALA A 492 17.24 -0.95 22.15
CA ALA A 492 17.83 -1.71 21.07
C ALA A 492 17.01 -1.51 19.80
N PHE A 493 17.63 -1.54 18.64
CA PHE A 493 16.94 -1.59 17.35
C PHE A 493 17.39 -2.81 16.57
N PHE A 494 16.40 -3.50 16.01
CA PHE A 494 16.63 -4.59 15.07
C PHE A 494 15.80 -4.37 13.82
N GLU A 495 16.45 -4.51 12.68
CA GLU A 495 15.84 -4.76 11.38
C GLU A 495 16.03 -6.23 11.02
N ALA A 496 14.99 -6.88 10.54
CA ALA A 496 14.99 -8.25 10.09
C ALA A 496 14.67 -8.30 8.60
N THR A 497 15.64 -8.68 7.76
CA THR A 497 15.48 -8.82 6.30
C THR A 497 15.41 -10.30 5.94
N VAL A 498 14.42 -10.67 5.13
CA VAL A 498 14.27 -12.00 4.54
C VAL A 498 14.76 -11.95 3.10
N GLU A 499 15.66 -12.86 2.75
CA GLU A 499 16.41 -12.81 1.50
C GLU A 499 16.42 -14.17 0.79
N ASP A 500 16.43 -14.12 -0.55
CA ASP A 500 16.71 -15.25 -1.43
C ASP A 500 18.22 -15.28 -1.75
N VAL A 501 18.89 -16.38 -1.46
CA VAL A 501 20.31 -16.61 -1.77
C VAL A 501 20.41 -17.62 -2.89
N ASP A 502 20.89 -17.20 -4.05
CA ASP A 502 21.07 -18.05 -5.20
C ASP A 502 22.23 -19.07 -5.02
N PRO A 503 22.34 -20.11 -5.87
CA PRO A 503 23.45 -21.07 -5.80
C PRO A 503 24.84 -20.45 -6.02
N GLY A 504 24.94 -19.25 -6.60
CA GLY A 504 26.18 -18.47 -6.75
C GLY A 504 26.56 -17.70 -5.50
N GLY A 505 25.63 -17.61 -4.53
CA GLY A 505 25.79 -16.92 -3.26
C GLY A 505 25.35 -15.46 -3.26
N SER A 506 24.78 -14.93 -4.38
CA SER A 506 24.15 -13.61 -4.37
C SER A 506 22.91 -13.62 -3.48
N SER A 507 22.71 -12.56 -2.71
CA SER A 507 21.63 -12.42 -1.73
C SER A 507 20.74 -11.27 -2.15
N SER A 508 19.46 -11.55 -2.41
CA SER A 508 18.48 -10.55 -2.83
C SER A 508 17.38 -10.40 -1.79
N SER A 509 17.15 -9.17 -1.32
CA SER A 509 16.09 -8.86 -0.36
C SER A 509 14.72 -9.15 -0.96
N LEU A 510 13.88 -9.85 -0.21
CA LEU A 510 12.47 -10.07 -0.53
C LEU A 510 11.57 -9.09 0.24
N THR A 511 11.86 -8.90 1.52
CA THR A 511 11.09 -8.03 2.40
C THR A 511 11.83 -7.81 3.72
N ALA A 512 11.46 -6.77 4.46
CA ALA A 512 12.05 -6.44 5.75
C ALA A 512 11.01 -5.94 6.75
N GLY A 513 11.44 -5.83 8.00
CA GLY A 513 10.71 -5.26 9.10
C GLY A 513 11.64 -4.79 10.22
N GLY A 514 11.25 -3.77 10.96
CA GLY A 514 12.06 -3.21 12.04
C GLY A 514 11.31 -3.08 13.35
N LEU A 515 12.06 -2.98 14.45
CA LEU A 515 11.48 -2.71 15.77
C LEU A 515 12.47 -2.01 16.68
N LEU A 516 12.09 -0.84 17.19
CA LEU A 516 12.74 -0.20 18.33
C LEU A 516 12.26 -0.88 19.61
N GLY A 517 13.18 -1.40 20.41
CA GLY A 517 12.88 -2.25 21.56
C GLY A 517 12.02 -1.60 22.63
N SER A 518 12.07 -0.28 22.78
CA SER A 518 11.18 0.44 23.68
C SER A 518 9.70 0.34 23.28
N PHE A 519 9.38 0.02 22.03
CA PHE A 519 8.02 -0.22 21.52
C PHE A 519 7.63 -1.70 21.42
N ARG A 520 8.40 -2.62 22.02
CA ARG A 520 8.17 -4.09 21.93
C ARG A 520 6.86 -4.60 22.54
N ALA A 521 6.10 -3.76 23.24
CA ALA A 521 4.82 -4.18 23.80
C ALA A 521 3.83 -4.57 22.70
N LEU A 522 3.13 -5.71 22.85
CA LEU A 522 2.09 -6.17 21.93
C LEU A 522 0.69 -5.80 22.44
N ASP A 523 -0.19 -5.46 21.51
CA ASP A 523 -1.64 -5.56 21.70
C ASP A 523 -2.08 -6.96 21.29
N GLU A 524 -2.29 -7.82 22.27
CA GLU A 524 -2.69 -9.21 22.05
C GLU A 524 -4.04 -9.36 21.35
N GLY A 525 -4.91 -8.37 21.44
CA GLY A 525 -6.22 -8.37 20.79
C GLY A 525 -6.13 -8.11 19.27
N GLN A 526 -5.05 -7.51 18.81
CA GLN A 526 -4.81 -7.20 17.40
C GLN A 526 -3.66 -8.04 16.78
N THR A 527 -2.81 -8.66 17.58
CA THR A 527 -1.73 -9.55 17.12
C THR A 527 -2.34 -10.83 16.50
N TRP A 528 -1.95 -11.14 15.27
CA TRP A 528 -2.30 -12.42 14.65
C TRP A 528 -1.31 -13.49 15.08
N ARG A 529 -1.84 -14.70 15.31
CA ARG A 529 -1.03 -15.83 15.77
C ARG A 529 -1.20 -17.05 14.88
N ALA A 530 -0.11 -17.77 14.69
CA ALA A 530 -0.11 -19.10 14.10
C ALA A 530 -0.79 -20.13 15.02
N SER A 531 -1.05 -21.32 14.53
CA SER A 531 -1.74 -22.38 15.29
C SER A 531 -0.94 -22.90 16.49
N ASP A 532 0.38 -22.74 16.48
CA ASP A 532 1.29 -23.08 17.58
C ASP A 532 1.39 -21.97 18.66
N GLY A 533 0.74 -20.81 18.41
CA GLY A 533 0.71 -19.66 19.29
C GLY A 533 1.79 -18.62 19.03
N ASN A 534 2.70 -18.85 18.10
CA ASN A 534 3.71 -17.85 17.69
C ASN A 534 3.03 -16.65 17.01
N PRO A 535 3.55 -15.42 17.15
CA PRO A 535 3.11 -14.30 16.35
C PRO A 535 3.26 -14.59 14.86
N LEU A 536 2.30 -14.13 14.08
CA LEU A 536 2.36 -14.15 12.62
C LEU A 536 2.32 -12.73 12.05
N LEU A 537 1.59 -11.83 12.72
CA LEU A 537 1.59 -10.41 12.50
C LEU A 537 1.50 -9.75 13.89
N PRO A 538 2.64 -9.43 14.50
CA PRO A 538 2.68 -8.77 15.81
C PRO A 538 2.15 -7.34 15.68
N TYR A 539 1.27 -6.95 16.59
CA TYR A 539 0.72 -5.60 16.60
C TYR A 539 1.26 -4.80 17.78
N HIS A 540 2.16 -3.87 17.50
CA HIS A 540 2.69 -2.93 18.49
C HIS A 540 1.79 -1.68 18.54
N PRO A 541 1.33 -1.23 19.73
CA PRO A 541 0.50 -0.03 19.83
C PRO A 541 1.21 1.27 19.39
N TYR A 542 2.53 1.35 19.55
CA TYR A 542 3.33 2.56 19.32
C TYR A 542 2.81 3.82 20.05
N ALA A 543 1.98 3.63 21.08
CA ALA A 543 1.47 4.70 21.91
C ALA A 543 2.50 5.10 22.98
N ARG A 544 2.50 6.36 23.43
CA ARG A 544 3.40 6.83 24.52
C ARG A 544 3.32 5.94 25.74
N ALA A 545 2.11 5.51 26.12
CA ALA A 545 1.89 4.66 27.29
C ALA A 545 2.48 3.24 27.13
N SER A 546 2.80 2.80 25.92
CA SER A 546 3.39 1.48 25.65
C SER A 546 4.92 1.47 25.67
N VAL A 547 5.56 2.63 25.71
CA VAL A 547 7.02 2.77 25.74
C VAL A 547 7.60 2.18 27.04
N LYS A 548 8.55 1.25 26.89
CA LYS A 548 9.26 0.61 28.03
C LYS A 548 10.73 0.45 27.69
N ALA A 549 11.61 0.98 28.52
CA ALA A 549 13.04 0.75 28.37
C ALA A 549 13.35 -0.75 28.28
N VAL A 550 14.36 -1.10 27.50
CA VAL A 550 14.93 -2.44 27.45
C VAL A 550 15.80 -2.61 28.70
N PRO A 551 15.56 -3.65 29.55
CA PRO A 551 16.38 -3.88 30.71
C PRO A 551 17.82 -4.26 30.32
N GLU A 552 18.81 -3.49 30.78
CA GLU A 552 20.21 -3.71 30.45
C GLU A 552 20.70 -5.07 30.98
N GLY A 553 21.31 -5.87 30.11
CA GLY A 553 21.85 -7.18 30.45
C GLY A 553 20.82 -8.31 30.64
N GLU A 554 19.54 -8.01 30.59
CA GLU A 554 18.47 -9.02 30.70
C GLU A 554 18.02 -9.50 29.32
N VAL A 555 17.74 -10.80 29.19
CA VAL A 555 17.16 -11.35 27.95
C VAL A 555 15.77 -10.80 27.73
N THR A 556 15.62 -10.06 26.67
CA THR A 556 14.36 -9.42 26.26
C THR A 556 13.89 -9.98 24.93
N ARG A 557 12.58 -10.17 24.77
CA ARG A 557 11.93 -10.62 23.54
C ARG A 557 11.51 -9.41 22.69
N PHE A 558 11.77 -9.53 21.38
CA PHE A 558 11.38 -8.58 20.34
C PHE A 558 10.64 -9.38 19.25
N ASP A 559 9.36 -9.09 19.04
CA ASP A 559 8.56 -9.66 17.96
C ASP A 559 8.51 -8.62 16.83
N ILE A 560 9.26 -8.85 15.77
CA ILE A 560 9.44 -7.89 14.67
C ILE A 560 8.45 -8.21 13.57
N GLU A 561 7.52 -7.27 13.29
CA GLU A 561 6.67 -7.36 12.11
C GLU A 561 7.54 -7.18 10.86
N VAL A 562 7.73 -8.23 10.10
CA VAL A 562 8.32 -8.19 8.75
C VAL A 562 7.21 -8.06 7.74
N PHE A 563 7.34 -7.13 6.78
CA PHE A 563 6.29 -6.86 5.81
C PHE A 563 5.94 -8.11 4.99
N PRO A 564 4.67 -8.29 4.60
CA PRO A 564 4.25 -9.49 3.90
C PRO A 564 4.86 -9.57 2.51
N THR A 565 5.09 -10.80 2.04
CA THR A 565 5.54 -11.05 0.67
C THR A 565 4.79 -12.22 0.04
N PHE A 566 4.91 -12.35 -1.29
CA PHE A 566 4.46 -13.49 -2.05
C PHE A 566 5.55 -13.83 -3.06
N GLY A 567 6.53 -14.64 -2.62
CA GLY A 567 7.75 -14.90 -3.37
C GLY A 567 8.18 -16.36 -3.35
N LYS A 568 8.68 -16.83 -4.50
CA LYS A 568 9.19 -18.19 -4.68
C LYS A 568 10.68 -18.23 -4.38
N ILE A 569 11.10 -19.14 -3.51
CA ILE A 569 12.48 -19.61 -3.36
C ILE A 569 12.62 -20.84 -4.23
N ALA A 570 13.50 -20.79 -5.21
CA ALA A 570 13.70 -21.87 -6.14
C ALA A 570 14.48 -23.06 -5.51
N ALA A 571 14.28 -24.26 -6.04
CA ALA A 571 15.10 -25.41 -5.66
C ALA A 571 16.60 -25.13 -5.89
N GLY A 572 17.43 -25.41 -4.90
CA GLY A 572 18.85 -25.10 -4.90
C GLY A 572 19.21 -23.73 -4.32
N HIS A 573 18.24 -22.81 -4.16
CA HIS A 573 18.42 -21.56 -3.42
C HIS A 573 18.31 -21.79 -1.91
N SER A 574 18.81 -20.86 -1.14
CA SER A 574 18.69 -20.82 0.32
C SER A 574 17.93 -19.57 0.76
N LEU A 575 17.26 -19.65 1.88
CA LEU A 575 16.69 -18.49 2.54
C LEU A 575 17.69 -17.97 3.58
N ARG A 576 17.82 -16.65 3.67
CA ARG A 576 18.61 -15.97 4.67
C ARG A 576 17.75 -15.01 5.47
N LEU A 577 17.97 -14.98 6.78
CA LEU A 577 17.56 -13.93 7.69
C LEU A 577 18.79 -13.09 8.03
N THR A 578 18.77 -11.81 7.70
CA THR A 578 19.73 -10.82 8.15
C THR A 578 19.12 -10.00 9.28
N LEU A 579 19.84 -9.87 10.39
CA LEU A 579 19.51 -8.92 11.44
C LEU A 579 20.50 -7.76 11.33
N ALA A 580 19.99 -6.54 11.20
CA ALA A 580 20.76 -5.31 11.20
C ALA A 580 20.37 -4.41 12.37
N THR A 581 21.22 -3.45 12.72
CA THR A 581 20.99 -2.50 13.82
C THR A 581 20.73 -1.08 13.34
N SER A 582 20.61 -0.89 12.03
CA SER A 582 20.29 0.38 11.38
C SER A 582 19.85 0.14 9.94
N ASP A 583 19.11 1.06 9.38
CA ASP A 583 18.66 1.07 7.99
C ASP A 583 18.66 2.52 7.46
N THR A 584 19.85 3.08 7.26
CA THR A 584 20.03 4.44 6.71
C THR A 584 20.28 4.33 5.21
N PRO A 585 19.63 5.15 4.34
CA PRO A 585 18.93 6.40 4.62
C PRO A 585 17.44 6.27 4.96
N HIS A 586 16.82 5.09 4.84
CA HIS A 586 15.40 4.88 5.11
C HIS A 586 15.00 5.45 6.48
N LEU A 587 15.75 5.08 7.54
CA LEU A 587 15.40 5.44 8.92
C LEU A 587 16.27 6.56 9.48
N GLY A 588 15.62 7.56 10.10
CA GLY A 588 16.24 8.64 10.86
C GLY A 588 16.00 8.50 12.35
N PHE A 589 17.00 8.02 13.11
CA PHE A 589 16.87 7.98 14.56
C PHE A 589 16.81 9.38 15.17
N THR A 590 15.82 9.64 16.00
CA THR A 590 15.73 10.92 16.72
C THR A 590 16.86 11.07 17.73
N PRO A 591 17.21 12.30 18.17
CA PRO A 591 18.31 12.52 19.10
C PRO A 591 18.23 11.72 20.41
N ASP A 592 17.04 11.52 20.97
CA ASP A 592 16.84 10.73 22.17
C ASP A 592 16.89 9.23 21.90
N GLN A 593 16.43 8.75 20.74
CA GLN A 593 16.66 7.37 20.30
C GLN A 593 18.17 7.09 20.16
N LEU A 594 18.91 7.97 19.48
CA LEU A 594 20.38 7.84 19.37
C LEU A 594 21.07 7.84 20.74
N GLN A 595 20.63 8.68 21.67
CA GLN A 595 21.20 8.70 23.03
C GLN A 595 21.02 7.36 23.74
N ASN A 596 19.89 6.67 23.50
CA ASN A 596 19.58 5.38 24.13
C ASN A 596 20.23 4.18 23.40
N LEU A 597 20.60 4.31 22.12
CA LEU A 597 21.13 3.25 21.27
C LEU A 597 22.66 3.29 21.13
N ALA A 598 23.26 4.49 21.09
CA ALA A 598 24.67 4.68 20.75
C ALA A 598 25.63 3.90 21.68
N GLY A 599 26.55 3.16 21.06
CA GLY A 599 27.48 2.29 21.77
C GLY A 599 26.84 0.98 22.27
N GLY A 600 25.62 0.68 21.86
CA GLY A 600 24.92 -0.56 22.21
C GLY A 600 25.62 -1.79 21.65
N VAL A 601 25.74 -2.82 22.48
CA VAL A 601 26.14 -4.18 22.10
C VAL A 601 25.02 -5.10 22.53
N TYR A 602 24.52 -5.87 21.57
CA TYR A 602 23.43 -6.82 21.80
C TYR A 602 23.97 -8.25 21.68
N GLN A 603 23.40 -9.17 22.48
CA GLN A 603 23.70 -10.60 22.38
C GLN A 603 22.42 -11.30 21.92
N VAL A 604 22.33 -11.61 20.62
CA VAL A 604 21.19 -12.33 20.03
C VAL A 604 21.27 -13.80 20.48
N GLN A 605 20.23 -14.24 21.20
CA GLN A 605 20.19 -15.57 21.80
C GLN A 605 19.77 -16.63 20.78
N ARG A 606 20.44 -17.77 20.80
CA ARG A 606 20.14 -18.97 20.02
C ARG A 606 20.29 -20.24 20.87
N ASN A 607 19.65 -20.24 22.03
CA ASN A 607 19.76 -21.32 23.00
C ASN A 607 18.39 -21.84 23.43
N VAL A 608 18.35 -22.98 24.10
CA VAL A 608 17.08 -23.63 24.50
C VAL A 608 16.20 -22.80 25.41
N GLY A 609 16.76 -21.84 26.16
CA GLY A 609 16.02 -20.95 27.06
C GLY A 609 15.48 -19.69 26.38
N ALA A 610 16.07 -19.33 25.22
CA ALA A 610 15.73 -18.14 24.44
C ALA A 610 16.06 -18.40 22.96
N ALA A 611 15.16 -19.13 22.30
CA ALA A 611 15.32 -19.59 20.92
C ALA A 611 14.79 -18.52 19.97
N SER A 612 15.67 -17.71 19.38
CA SER A 612 15.28 -16.76 18.33
C SER A 612 14.93 -17.51 17.04
N PHE A 613 13.90 -17.02 16.32
CA PHE A 613 13.42 -17.65 15.08
C PHE A 613 12.71 -16.62 14.18
N VAL A 614 12.52 -17.00 12.94
CA VAL A 614 11.60 -16.33 12.02
C VAL A 614 10.45 -17.27 11.69
N GLU A 615 9.21 -16.79 11.81
CA GLU A 615 7.98 -17.51 11.46
C GLU A 615 7.64 -17.24 10.00
N LEU A 616 7.83 -18.23 9.13
CA LEU A 616 7.66 -18.12 7.69
C LEU A 616 6.37 -18.83 7.24
N PRO A 617 5.44 -18.16 6.57
CA PRO A 617 4.25 -18.77 5.98
C PRO A 617 4.61 -19.48 4.67
N LEU A 618 4.91 -20.76 4.70
CA LEU A 618 5.38 -21.54 3.55
C LEU A 618 4.25 -22.30 2.85
N ALA A 619 4.27 -22.29 1.51
CA ALA A 619 3.34 -23.05 0.68
C ALA A 619 4.07 -23.74 -0.48
N PRO A 620 3.58 -24.89 -0.99
CA PRO A 620 4.04 -25.43 -2.26
C PRO A 620 3.54 -24.56 -3.42
N PRO A 621 4.27 -24.46 -4.56
CA PRO A 621 3.92 -23.59 -5.68
C PRO A 621 2.57 -23.86 -6.32
N ASP A 622 2.09 -25.09 -6.23
CA ASP A 622 0.80 -25.54 -6.79
C ASP A 622 -0.39 -25.30 -5.84
N ALA A 623 -0.16 -24.70 -4.68
CA ALA A 623 -1.23 -24.39 -3.72
C ALA A 623 -2.16 -23.26 -4.21
N PHE A 624 -1.70 -22.44 -5.14
CA PHE A 624 -2.43 -21.27 -5.66
C PHE A 624 -2.92 -21.49 -7.09
N GLU A 625 -4.10 -20.97 -7.42
CA GLU A 625 -4.66 -21.08 -8.78
C GLU A 625 -3.76 -20.34 -9.80
N GLN A 626 -3.51 -20.96 -10.95
CA GLN A 626 -2.49 -20.56 -11.93
C GLN A 626 -2.95 -19.52 -12.96
N THR A 627 -4.19 -19.04 -12.90
CA THR A 627 -4.76 -18.19 -13.94
C THR A 627 -5.37 -16.93 -13.38
N CYS A 628 -4.83 -15.77 -13.77
CA CYS A 628 -5.45 -14.48 -13.47
C CYS A 628 -6.26 -14.01 -14.68
N SER A 629 -7.58 -14.02 -14.56
CA SER A 629 -8.49 -13.65 -15.65
C SER A 629 -8.54 -12.14 -15.96
N ILE A 630 -8.09 -11.32 -15.03
CA ILE A 630 -8.09 -9.85 -15.13
C ILE A 630 -6.71 -9.25 -15.38
N CYS A 631 -5.63 -10.04 -15.24
CA CYS A 631 -4.24 -9.57 -15.42
C CYS A 631 -3.87 -9.52 -16.92
N VAL A 632 -4.53 -8.65 -17.67
CA VAL A 632 -4.25 -8.47 -19.09
C VAL A 632 -3.01 -7.61 -19.26
N LYS A 633 -2.03 -8.11 -20.02
CA LYS A 633 -0.80 -7.37 -20.33
C LYS A 633 -1.11 -6.16 -21.21
N ALA A 634 -0.37 -5.08 -21.01
CA ALA A 634 -0.34 -3.96 -21.94
C ALA A 634 0.14 -4.46 -23.32
N GLY A 635 -0.53 -4.02 -24.39
CA GLY A 635 -0.25 -4.44 -25.76
C GLY A 635 0.96 -3.75 -26.37
#